data_8df226c3ba6d2b8565b01c18ce259672
#
_entry.id   8df226c3ba6d2b8565b01c18ce259672
#
_cell.length_a   1.000
_cell.length_b   1.000
_cell.length_c   1.000
_cell.angle_alpha   90.00
_cell.angle_beta   90.00
_cell.angle_gamma   90.00
#
_symmetry.space_group_name_H-M   'P 1'
#
loop_
_entity.id
_entity.type
_entity.pdbx_description
1 polymer ?
#
loop_
_entity_poly.entity_id
_entity_poly.type
_entity_poly.pdbx_seq_one_letter_code
_entity_poly.pdbx_strand_id
1 'polypeptide(L)'
;MRKFLMAGVRGWANGAATALVLIAGPAFLGACAGTGQKVSSFFNQNDDRPDDIPPEYFLAPAYCPMVRIRGGTQAFTVYERGHEGDPSFIRYQGSISKTARECRKTGNGFDVKVGVAGRAVAGPKGDQGAVTLPLRVVITQLRGGVKFTKLYKVPVTITPPTLGGNFSQVVDWIPVTAPPDEKDFIIYVGFDEGA
;
A
#
# COMPACT_ATOMS: atom_id res chain seq x y z
N MET A 1 36.18 -6.24 -33.92
CA MET A 1 37.28 -5.26 -33.94
C MET A 1 36.78 -3.96 -33.34
N ARG A 2 37.26 -3.62 -32.19
CA ARG A 2 37.71 -2.32 -31.67
C ARG A 2 37.84 -2.41 -30.16
N LYS A 3 39.11 -2.44 -29.80
CA LYS A 3 39.66 -2.24 -28.45
C LYS A 3 39.52 -0.76 -28.05
N PHE A 4 39.34 -0.49 -26.79
CA PHE A 4 39.83 0.71 -26.08
C PHE A 4 39.71 0.40 -24.60
N LEU A 5 40.75 0.28 -23.93
CA LEU A 5 41.86 1.06 -23.39
C LEU A 5 41.62 1.40 -21.92
N MET A 6 42.44 0.74 -21.10
CA MET A 6 42.68 1.06 -19.69
C MET A 6 43.52 2.37 -19.58
N ALA A 7 43.18 3.17 -18.56
CA ALA A 7 44.10 4.11 -17.90
C ALA A 7 43.64 4.13 -16.43
N GLY A 8 44.38 3.86 -15.40
CA GLY A 8 45.80 3.90 -15.12
C GLY A 8 46.20 5.26 -14.55
N VAL A 9 46.01 5.56 -13.22
CA VAL A 9 46.72 6.64 -12.50
C VAL A 9 46.87 6.19 -11.04
N ARG A 10 48.04 5.79 -10.60
CA ARG A 10 49.09 6.49 -9.81
C ARG A 10 48.49 7.23 -8.61
N GLY A 11 48.61 6.86 -7.36
CA GLY A 11 49.80 6.59 -6.55
C GLY A 11 50.48 7.89 -6.08
N TRP A 12 50.17 8.35 -4.85
CA TRP A 12 51.06 9.25 -4.12
C TRP A 12 51.11 8.86 -2.64
N ALA A 13 52.24 8.34 -2.27
CA ALA A 13 52.75 8.23 -0.94
C ALA A 13 53.61 9.44 -0.64
N ASN A 14 53.59 9.94 0.53
CA ASN A 14 54.62 10.66 1.29
C ASN A 14 53.88 11.41 2.40
N GLY A 15 54.31 11.47 3.63
CA GLY A 15 55.55 11.18 4.28
C GLY A 15 55.38 11.48 5.77
N ALA A 16 56.18 10.86 6.52
CA ALA A 16 56.32 10.94 7.97
C ALA A 16 56.71 12.33 8.47
N ALA A 17 56.20 12.74 9.63
CA ALA A 17 56.93 13.59 10.54
C ALA A 17 56.41 13.37 11.98
N THR A 18 57.21 12.66 12.71
CA THR A 18 57.25 12.54 14.16
C THR A 18 57.56 13.91 14.78
N ALA A 19 56.74 14.35 15.73
CA ALA A 19 57.15 15.37 16.67
C ALA A 19 56.59 15.02 18.04
N LEU A 20 57.49 14.46 18.86
CA LEU A 20 57.34 14.26 20.27
C LEU A 20 57.54 15.63 20.97
N VAL A 21 56.52 16.17 21.61
CA VAL A 21 56.66 17.30 22.56
C VAL A 21 56.16 16.83 23.90
N LEU A 22 57.13 16.50 24.75
CA LEU A 22 56.98 16.34 26.20
C LEU A 22 56.88 17.76 26.78
N ILE A 23 55.72 18.12 27.30
CA ILE A 23 55.57 19.28 28.21
C ILE A 23 55.02 18.74 29.52
N ALA A 24 55.92 18.68 30.48
CA ALA A 24 55.59 18.52 31.90
C ALA A 24 55.06 19.89 32.41
N GLY A 25 53.88 19.92 32.97
CA GLY A 25 53.31 21.10 33.60
C GLY A 25 52.33 20.68 34.71
N PRO A 26 52.16 21.48 35.76
CA PRO A 26 51.99 21.06 37.11
C PRO A 26 50.57 20.66 37.47
N ALA A 27 50.46 19.80 38.50
CA ALA A 27 49.23 19.39 39.16
C ALA A 27 48.51 20.61 39.78
N PHE A 28 47.39 20.99 39.22
CA PHE A 28 46.41 21.79 39.90
C PHE A 28 45.33 20.85 40.50
N LEU A 29 45.51 20.59 41.81
CA LEU A 29 44.45 20.12 42.67
C LEU A 29 43.45 21.26 42.88
N GLY A 30 42.56 21.45 41.92
CA GLY A 30 41.40 22.33 42.04
C GLY A 30 40.24 21.54 42.63
N ALA A 31 39.97 21.74 43.90
CA ALA A 31 38.77 21.30 44.57
C ALA A 31 37.56 21.97 43.90
N CYS A 32 36.82 21.28 43.09
CA CYS A 32 35.46 21.65 42.68
C CYS A 32 34.47 21.12 43.74
N ALA A 33 34.42 21.88 44.86
CA ALA A 33 33.25 21.84 45.71
C ALA A 33 32.18 22.71 45.07
N GLY A 34 31.03 22.14 44.78
CA GLY A 34 29.78 22.86 44.56
C GLY A 34 29.41 23.12 43.12
N THR A 35 28.66 22.26 42.61
CA THR A 35 27.29 22.47 42.09
C THR A 35 26.76 21.07 41.74
N GLY A 36 26.01 20.50 42.66
CA GLY A 36 25.14 19.36 42.41
C GLY A 36 24.01 19.79 41.45
N GLN A 37 24.36 20.24 40.25
CA GLN A 37 23.41 20.50 39.18
C GLN A 37 23.16 19.17 38.49
N LYS A 38 22.15 18.53 38.97
CA LYS A 38 21.18 17.68 38.27
C LYS A 38 21.66 17.09 36.94
N VAL A 39 22.57 16.11 37.04
CA VAL A 39 22.78 15.16 35.94
C VAL A 39 21.52 14.28 35.75
N SER A 40 20.57 14.36 36.67
CA SER A 40 19.30 13.63 36.59
C SER A 40 18.37 14.09 35.46
N SER A 41 18.58 15.28 34.89
CA SER A 41 17.74 15.76 33.78
C SER A 41 18.18 15.21 32.40
N PHE A 42 19.38 14.65 32.29
CA PHE A 42 19.81 14.01 31.05
C PHE A 42 19.32 12.57 30.89
N PHE A 43 18.90 11.95 32.00
CA PHE A 43 18.33 10.59 31.99
C PHE A 43 16.80 10.60 32.04
N ASN A 44 16.19 11.78 32.08
CA ASN A 44 14.75 11.94 32.01
C ASN A 44 14.32 12.42 30.63
N GLN A 45 15.05 11.96 29.59
CA GLN A 45 14.60 12.08 28.23
C GLN A 45 13.64 10.93 27.95
N ASN A 46 12.40 11.34 27.96
CA ASN A 46 11.26 10.64 27.42
C ASN A 46 11.04 9.26 28.01
N ASP A 47 10.13 9.24 28.92
CA ASP A 47 9.29 8.10 29.21
C ASP A 47 8.49 7.68 27.96
N ASP A 48 9.20 7.38 26.85
CA ASP A 48 8.70 6.46 25.84
C ASP A 48 8.80 5.07 26.44
N ARG A 49 8.13 4.88 27.57
CA ARG A 49 7.98 3.56 28.15
C ARG A 49 7.19 2.73 27.15
N PRO A 50 7.60 1.48 26.95
CA PRO A 50 6.78 0.51 26.23
C PRO A 50 5.38 0.33 26.84
N ASP A 51 5.18 0.89 28.04
CA ASP A 51 3.93 0.82 28.82
C ASP A 51 2.79 1.67 28.26
N ASP A 52 3.08 2.63 27.37
CA ASP A 52 2.08 3.48 26.72
C ASP A 52 1.54 2.87 25.41
N ILE A 53 1.91 1.65 25.07
CA ILE A 53 1.29 0.94 23.97
C ILE A 53 -0.16 0.60 24.38
N PRO A 54 -1.16 1.18 23.71
CA PRO A 54 -2.54 0.92 24.05
C PRO A 54 -2.82 -0.58 24.09
N PRO A 55 -3.59 -1.07 25.06
CA PRO A 55 -3.89 -2.50 25.19
C PRO A 55 -4.45 -3.15 23.93
N GLU A 56 -5.06 -2.36 23.08
CA GLU A 56 -5.58 -2.80 21.77
C GLU A 56 -4.51 -3.35 20.81
N TYR A 57 -3.23 -2.96 20.95
CA TYR A 57 -2.13 -3.53 20.17
C TYR A 57 -1.81 -4.99 20.54
N PHE A 58 -2.19 -5.40 21.74
CA PHE A 58 -2.04 -6.78 22.24
C PHE A 58 -3.28 -7.64 22.00
N LEU A 59 -4.37 -7.03 21.54
CA LEU A 59 -5.54 -7.80 21.15
C LEU A 59 -5.25 -8.55 19.86
N ALA A 60 -5.68 -9.81 19.80
CA ALA A 60 -5.63 -10.57 18.57
C ALA A 60 -6.31 -9.75 17.45
N PRO A 61 -5.68 -9.63 16.27
CA PRO A 61 -6.24 -8.85 15.18
C PRO A 61 -7.66 -9.34 14.87
N ALA A 62 -8.55 -8.40 14.61
CA ALA A 62 -9.91 -8.73 14.22
C ALA A 62 -9.88 -9.65 12.99
N TYR A 63 -10.75 -10.65 12.97
CA TYR A 63 -10.91 -11.46 11.77
C TYR A 63 -11.23 -10.58 10.58
N CYS A 64 -10.48 -10.79 9.50
CA CYS A 64 -10.61 -9.99 8.28
C CYS A 64 -10.54 -10.91 7.05
N PRO A 65 -11.64 -11.13 6.34
CA PRO A 65 -11.70 -12.00 5.17
C PRO A 65 -10.72 -11.57 4.09
N MET A 66 -10.17 -12.52 3.34
CA MET A 66 -9.29 -12.22 2.22
C MET A 66 -10.08 -11.60 1.06
N VAL A 67 -9.50 -10.58 0.43
CA VAL A 67 -9.99 -10.06 -0.85
C VAL A 67 -9.33 -10.83 -1.98
N ARG A 68 -10.14 -11.33 -2.90
CA ARG A 68 -9.70 -12.01 -4.12
C ARG A 68 -10.35 -11.37 -5.34
N ILE A 69 -9.58 -11.20 -6.39
CA ILE A 69 -10.14 -10.89 -7.70
C ILE A 69 -10.72 -12.19 -8.25
N ARG A 70 -11.99 -12.16 -8.66
CA ARG A 70 -12.63 -13.33 -9.25
C ARG A 70 -11.93 -13.67 -10.58
N GLY A 71 -11.66 -14.96 -10.81
CA GLY A 71 -11.04 -15.41 -12.04
C GLY A 71 -11.83 -14.97 -13.27
N GLY A 72 -11.13 -14.43 -14.27
CA GLY A 72 -11.74 -13.90 -15.50
C GLY A 72 -12.29 -12.48 -15.42
N THR A 73 -12.35 -11.86 -14.23
CA THR A 73 -12.95 -10.52 -14.05
C THR A 73 -11.94 -9.43 -13.66
N GLN A 74 -10.65 -9.71 -13.74
CA GLN A 74 -9.59 -8.75 -13.45
C GLN A 74 -9.43 -7.65 -14.50
N ALA A 75 -9.92 -7.89 -15.70
CA ALA A 75 -9.93 -6.96 -16.82
C ALA A 75 -11.34 -6.82 -17.39
N PHE A 76 -11.62 -5.67 -17.94
CA PHE A 76 -12.88 -5.33 -18.60
C PHE A 76 -12.56 -4.65 -19.91
N THR A 77 -13.08 -5.17 -21.03
CA THR A 77 -12.80 -4.65 -22.36
C THR A 77 -14.10 -4.20 -23.03
N VAL A 78 -14.11 -2.98 -23.53
CA VAL A 78 -15.20 -2.41 -24.31
C VAL A 78 -14.79 -2.35 -25.76
N TYR A 79 -15.54 -2.98 -26.61
CA TYR A 79 -15.36 -2.99 -28.06
C TYR A 79 -16.26 -1.96 -28.74
N GLU A 80 -15.95 -1.64 -29.99
CA GLU A 80 -16.88 -1.00 -30.89
C GLU A 80 -18.03 -1.98 -31.20
N ARG A 81 -19.25 -1.47 -31.23
CA ARG A 81 -20.45 -2.30 -31.39
C ARG A 81 -20.38 -3.14 -32.67
N GLY A 82 -20.61 -4.46 -32.52
CA GLY A 82 -20.58 -5.43 -33.62
C GLY A 82 -19.18 -5.98 -33.93
N HIS A 83 -18.16 -5.60 -33.13
CA HIS A 83 -16.79 -6.07 -33.30
C HIS A 83 -16.24 -6.68 -32.00
N GLU A 84 -17.12 -7.29 -31.21
CA GLU A 84 -16.76 -7.91 -29.94
C GLU A 84 -15.76 -9.06 -30.18
N GLY A 85 -14.63 -9.00 -29.45
CA GLY A 85 -13.56 -10.00 -29.55
C GLY A 85 -12.45 -9.66 -30.55
N ASP A 86 -12.59 -8.62 -31.38
CA ASP A 86 -11.53 -8.14 -32.27
C ASP A 86 -10.66 -7.08 -31.57
N PRO A 87 -9.37 -7.36 -31.29
CA PRO A 87 -8.48 -6.40 -30.61
C PRO A 87 -8.32 -5.06 -31.33
N SER A 88 -8.50 -5.03 -32.66
CA SER A 88 -8.39 -3.81 -33.47
C SER A 88 -9.55 -2.83 -33.21
N PHE A 89 -10.63 -3.30 -32.63
CA PHE A 89 -11.83 -2.53 -32.33
C PHE A 89 -12.05 -2.28 -30.83
N ILE A 90 -11.01 -2.46 -30.03
CA ILE A 90 -11.07 -2.12 -28.59
C ILE A 90 -11.16 -0.60 -28.44
N ARG A 91 -12.18 -0.14 -27.73
CA ARG A 91 -12.34 1.25 -27.32
C ARG A 91 -11.63 1.51 -25.99
N TYR A 92 -11.90 0.71 -24.97
CA TYR A 92 -11.32 0.89 -23.64
C TYR A 92 -11.05 -0.45 -23.00
N GLN A 93 -9.98 -0.49 -22.21
CA GLN A 93 -9.67 -1.64 -21.36
C GLN A 93 -9.39 -1.17 -19.95
N GLY A 94 -10.12 -1.69 -18.97
CA GLY A 94 -9.89 -1.51 -17.54
C GLY A 94 -9.18 -2.71 -16.95
N SER A 95 -8.31 -2.49 -15.94
CA SER A 95 -7.66 -3.57 -15.20
C SER A 95 -7.57 -3.22 -13.72
N ILE A 96 -7.81 -4.21 -12.85
CA ILE A 96 -7.60 -4.10 -11.40
C ILE A 96 -6.14 -4.43 -11.11
N SER A 97 -5.44 -3.53 -10.42
CA SER A 97 -4.02 -3.70 -10.08
C SER A 97 -3.77 -3.95 -8.59
N LYS A 98 -4.62 -3.41 -7.72
CA LYS A 98 -4.44 -3.53 -6.27
C LYS A 98 -5.80 -3.65 -5.58
N THR A 99 -5.79 -4.40 -4.48
CA THR A 99 -6.91 -4.47 -3.54
C THR A 99 -6.40 -4.25 -2.12
N ALA A 100 -7.24 -3.65 -1.29
CA ALA A 100 -6.96 -3.45 0.12
C ALA A 100 -8.22 -3.75 0.93
N ARG A 101 -8.05 -4.04 2.21
CA ARG A 101 -9.14 -4.21 3.15
C ARG A 101 -8.77 -3.71 4.53
N GLU A 102 -9.77 -3.29 5.24
CA GLU A 102 -9.70 -2.95 6.66
C GLU A 102 -10.92 -3.55 7.35
N CYS A 103 -10.75 -4.12 8.53
CA CYS A 103 -11.84 -4.75 9.26
C CYS A 103 -11.85 -4.26 10.70
N ARG A 104 -13.07 -4.16 11.26
CA ARG A 104 -13.26 -3.92 12.68
C ARG A 104 -14.26 -4.94 13.24
N LYS A 105 -14.00 -5.42 14.44
CA LYS A 105 -14.88 -6.33 15.14
C LYS A 105 -16.13 -5.57 15.61
N THR A 106 -17.29 -6.20 15.48
CA THR A 106 -18.55 -5.72 16.03
C THR A 106 -19.12 -6.75 17.02
N GLY A 107 -20.19 -6.41 17.75
CA GLY A 107 -20.77 -7.31 18.75
C GLY A 107 -21.31 -8.62 18.16
N ASN A 108 -21.72 -8.61 16.89
CA ASN A 108 -22.38 -9.75 16.23
C ASN A 108 -21.73 -10.09 14.86
N GLY A 109 -20.44 -9.72 14.68
CA GLY A 109 -19.74 -10.00 13.45
C GLY A 109 -18.57 -9.07 13.21
N PHE A 110 -18.46 -8.53 12.01
CA PHE A 110 -17.43 -7.56 11.64
C PHE A 110 -17.93 -6.59 10.57
N ASP A 111 -17.35 -5.40 10.56
CA ASP A 111 -17.50 -4.50 9.44
C ASP A 111 -16.22 -4.56 8.59
N VAL A 112 -16.38 -4.44 7.28
CA VAL A 112 -15.25 -4.42 6.36
C VAL A 112 -15.33 -3.24 5.41
N LYS A 113 -14.17 -2.59 5.22
CA LYS A 113 -13.94 -1.58 4.19
C LYS A 113 -13.09 -2.22 3.11
N VAL A 114 -13.44 -2.02 1.85
CA VAL A 114 -12.75 -2.62 0.70
C VAL A 114 -12.27 -1.53 -0.24
N GLY A 115 -10.99 -1.54 -0.54
CA GLY A 115 -10.37 -0.67 -1.55
C GLY A 115 -10.00 -1.47 -2.80
N VAL A 116 -10.31 -0.91 -3.96
CA VAL A 116 -9.92 -1.47 -5.27
C VAL A 116 -9.32 -0.36 -6.10
N ALA A 117 -8.12 -0.57 -6.63
CA ALA A 117 -7.45 0.38 -7.49
C ALA A 117 -7.01 -0.29 -8.79
N GLY A 118 -6.95 0.51 -9.84
CA GLY A 118 -6.58 0.02 -11.16
C GLY A 118 -6.40 1.14 -12.16
N ARG A 119 -6.38 0.76 -13.42
CA ARG A 119 -6.17 1.66 -14.54
C ARG A 119 -7.12 1.32 -15.69
N ALA A 120 -7.54 2.36 -16.41
CA ALA A 120 -8.15 2.22 -17.71
C ALA A 120 -7.25 2.84 -18.79
N VAL A 121 -7.26 2.27 -19.97
CA VAL A 121 -6.53 2.76 -21.15
C VAL A 121 -7.44 2.75 -22.36
N ALA A 122 -7.23 3.69 -23.28
CA ALA A 122 -7.88 3.65 -24.58
C ALA A 122 -7.21 2.59 -25.46
N GLY A 123 -8.04 1.87 -26.20
CA GLY A 123 -7.60 0.97 -27.27
C GLY A 123 -7.49 1.68 -28.61
N PRO A 124 -7.28 0.93 -29.72
CA PRO A 124 -7.14 1.50 -31.08
C PRO A 124 -8.33 2.32 -31.56
N LYS A 125 -9.53 2.07 -31.02
CA LYS A 125 -10.77 2.81 -31.32
C LYS A 125 -11.25 3.67 -30.15
N GLY A 126 -10.39 3.89 -29.15
CA GLY A 126 -10.70 4.71 -27.98
C GLY A 126 -10.13 6.12 -28.10
N ASP A 127 -10.79 7.05 -27.45
CA ASP A 127 -10.41 8.46 -27.39
C ASP A 127 -10.20 8.90 -25.94
N GLN A 128 -9.67 10.11 -25.75
CA GLN A 128 -9.70 10.78 -24.46
C GLN A 128 -11.14 11.03 -24.00
N GLY A 129 -11.38 10.99 -22.70
CA GLY A 129 -12.69 11.26 -22.13
C GLY A 129 -13.00 10.45 -20.89
N ALA A 130 -14.23 10.56 -20.43
CA ALA A 130 -14.70 9.82 -19.28
C ALA A 130 -15.26 8.45 -19.69
N VAL A 131 -14.81 7.40 -19.03
CA VAL A 131 -15.35 6.04 -19.13
C VAL A 131 -15.84 5.57 -17.77
N THR A 132 -16.81 4.67 -17.75
CA THR A 132 -17.34 4.10 -16.52
C THR A 132 -17.06 2.61 -16.48
N LEU A 133 -16.40 2.16 -15.40
CA LEU A 133 -16.08 0.75 -15.20
C LEU A 133 -17.08 0.11 -14.22
N PRO A 134 -17.70 -1.02 -14.56
CA PRO A 134 -18.66 -1.71 -13.72
C PRO A 134 -17.90 -2.61 -12.72
N LEU A 135 -17.63 -2.13 -11.52
CA LEU A 135 -16.94 -2.88 -10.48
C LEU A 135 -17.95 -3.52 -9.52
N ARG A 136 -17.91 -4.83 -9.38
CA ARG A 136 -18.73 -5.57 -8.41
C ARG A 136 -17.92 -6.00 -7.21
N VAL A 137 -18.50 -5.82 -6.03
CA VAL A 137 -17.98 -6.32 -4.76
C VAL A 137 -18.98 -7.30 -4.18
N VAL A 138 -18.50 -8.47 -3.78
CA VAL A 138 -19.32 -9.55 -3.22
C VAL A 138 -18.64 -10.06 -1.95
N ILE A 139 -19.40 -10.20 -0.87
CA ILE A 139 -18.95 -10.91 0.32
C ILE A 139 -19.76 -12.20 0.39
N THR A 140 -19.06 -13.32 0.41
CA THR A 140 -19.67 -14.64 0.49
C THR A 140 -19.12 -15.41 1.68
N GLN A 141 -19.99 -16.18 2.30
CA GLN A 141 -19.63 -17.21 3.25
C GLN A 141 -19.63 -18.55 2.53
N LEU A 142 -18.55 -19.33 2.68
CA LEU A 142 -18.36 -20.56 1.88
C LEU A 142 -19.51 -21.56 2.07
N ARG A 143 -20.08 -21.65 3.27
CA ARG A 143 -21.22 -22.52 3.60
C ARG A 143 -22.56 -21.81 3.73
N GLY A 144 -22.55 -20.48 3.74
CA GLY A 144 -23.73 -19.64 4.01
C GLY A 144 -24.17 -18.76 2.85
N GLY A 145 -23.49 -18.85 1.68
CA GLY A 145 -23.86 -18.11 0.48
C GLY A 145 -23.46 -16.63 0.50
N VAL A 146 -24.08 -15.85 -0.38
CA VAL A 146 -23.79 -14.42 -0.55
C VAL A 146 -24.41 -13.62 0.61
N LYS A 147 -23.58 -12.84 1.29
CA LYS A 147 -23.99 -11.91 2.37
C LYS A 147 -24.13 -10.47 1.89
N PHE A 148 -23.35 -10.10 0.89
CA PHE A 148 -23.40 -8.77 0.30
C PHE A 148 -23.01 -8.83 -1.17
N THR A 149 -23.70 -8.07 -2.01
CA THR A 149 -23.32 -7.84 -3.41
C THR A 149 -23.74 -6.43 -3.82
N LYS A 150 -22.82 -5.70 -4.45
CA LYS A 150 -23.11 -4.37 -4.99
C LYS A 150 -22.26 -4.07 -6.21
N LEU A 151 -22.89 -3.48 -7.21
CA LEU A 151 -22.25 -2.96 -8.41
C LEU A 151 -21.96 -1.47 -8.20
N TYR A 152 -20.72 -1.08 -8.49
CA TYR A 152 -20.24 0.30 -8.45
C TYR A 152 -19.92 0.75 -9.87
N LYS A 153 -20.42 1.91 -10.26
CA LYS A 153 -20.07 2.58 -11.50
C LYS A 153 -18.89 3.50 -11.22
N VAL A 154 -17.68 3.06 -11.59
CA VAL A 154 -16.44 3.77 -11.29
C VAL A 154 -16.05 4.65 -12.47
N PRO A 155 -16.15 5.98 -12.35
CA PRO A 155 -15.75 6.89 -13.41
C PRO A 155 -14.21 6.96 -13.49
N VAL A 156 -13.68 6.95 -14.72
CA VAL A 156 -12.25 7.10 -14.99
C VAL A 156 -12.09 8.08 -16.14
N THR A 157 -11.22 9.07 -15.97
CA THR A 157 -10.90 10.02 -17.05
C THR A 157 -9.64 9.56 -17.75
N ILE A 158 -9.73 9.37 -19.05
CA ILE A 158 -8.62 9.02 -19.94
C ILE A 158 -8.05 10.30 -20.54
N THR A 159 -6.76 10.53 -20.31
CA THR A 159 -6.09 11.78 -20.70
C THR A 159 -4.80 11.51 -21.49
N PRO A 160 -4.47 12.43 -22.46
CA PRO A 160 -3.16 12.43 -23.12
C PRO A 160 -2.02 12.71 -22.11
N PRO A 161 -0.77 12.37 -22.44
CA PRO A 161 -0.33 11.72 -23.68
C PRO A 161 -0.48 10.20 -23.62
N THR A 162 -0.70 9.60 -22.46
CA THR A 162 -0.70 8.13 -22.27
C THR A 162 -2.02 7.47 -22.66
N LEU A 163 -3.05 8.26 -22.98
CA LEU A 163 -4.42 7.78 -23.21
C LEU A 163 -4.88 6.78 -22.15
N GLY A 164 -4.60 7.11 -20.89
CA GLY A 164 -4.94 6.29 -19.74
C GLY A 164 -5.36 7.10 -18.53
N GLY A 165 -6.04 6.45 -17.60
CA GLY A 165 -6.47 7.02 -16.33
C GLY A 165 -6.42 5.98 -15.23
N ASN A 166 -6.09 6.41 -14.02
CA ASN A 166 -6.13 5.55 -12.83
C ASN A 166 -7.47 5.74 -12.11
N PHE A 167 -7.92 4.69 -11.44
CA PHE A 167 -9.08 4.75 -10.57
C PHE A 167 -8.78 4.17 -9.21
N SER A 168 -9.52 4.62 -8.23
CA SER A 168 -9.57 4.05 -6.88
C SER A 168 -11.01 4.11 -6.39
N GLN A 169 -11.55 2.96 -6.03
CA GLN A 169 -12.88 2.85 -5.44
C GLN A 169 -12.73 2.33 -4.02
N VAL A 170 -13.22 3.09 -3.07
CA VAL A 170 -13.36 2.65 -1.68
C VAL A 170 -14.83 2.36 -1.41
N VAL A 171 -15.07 1.19 -0.88
CA VAL A 171 -16.39 0.77 -0.37
C VAL A 171 -16.30 0.85 1.14
N ASP A 172 -16.99 1.81 1.71
CA ASP A 172 -17.00 2.03 3.15
C ASP A 172 -17.77 0.94 3.88
N TRP A 173 -17.51 0.87 5.13
CA TRP A 173 -17.93 -0.14 6.11
C TRP A 173 -19.19 -0.93 5.77
N ILE A 174 -18.97 -2.15 5.29
CA ILE A 174 -20.03 -3.12 5.00
C ILE A 174 -20.22 -3.97 6.26
N PRO A 175 -21.39 -3.92 6.92
CA PRO A 175 -21.66 -4.75 8.06
C PRO A 175 -21.90 -6.20 7.63
N VAL A 176 -21.23 -7.13 8.30
CA VAL A 176 -21.38 -8.57 8.09
C VAL A 176 -21.71 -9.23 9.43
N THR A 177 -22.90 -9.77 9.52
CA THR A 177 -23.29 -10.59 10.68
C THR A 177 -22.66 -11.97 10.56
N ALA A 178 -21.92 -12.36 11.58
CA ALA A 178 -21.23 -13.65 11.64
C ALA A 178 -21.09 -14.11 13.09
N PRO A 179 -21.42 -15.37 13.40
CA PRO A 179 -21.07 -15.96 14.69
C PRO A 179 -19.57 -15.89 14.95
N PRO A 180 -19.11 -15.81 16.22
CA PRO A 180 -17.71 -15.62 16.57
C PRO A 180 -16.77 -16.70 16.01
N ASP A 181 -17.26 -17.90 15.80
CA ASP A 181 -16.53 -19.09 15.36
C ASP A 181 -16.50 -19.22 13.84
N GLU A 182 -17.35 -18.48 13.11
CA GLU A 182 -17.44 -18.55 11.66
C GLU A 182 -16.43 -17.58 11.02
N LYS A 183 -15.37 -18.15 10.41
CA LYS A 183 -14.29 -17.44 9.74
C LYS A 183 -14.13 -17.86 8.28
N ASP A 184 -15.19 -18.35 7.65
CA ASP A 184 -15.19 -18.89 6.30
C ASP A 184 -15.73 -17.89 5.26
N PHE A 185 -15.41 -16.62 5.42
CA PHE A 185 -15.80 -15.56 4.49
C PHE A 185 -14.70 -15.24 3.47
N ILE A 186 -15.13 -14.90 2.27
CA ILE A 186 -14.26 -14.39 1.20
C ILE A 186 -14.92 -13.15 0.58
N ILE A 187 -14.10 -12.16 0.27
CA ILE A 187 -14.51 -10.97 -0.47
C ILE A 187 -14.04 -11.13 -1.90
N TYR A 188 -14.95 -11.15 -2.85
CA TYR A 188 -14.63 -11.13 -4.27
C TYR A 188 -14.83 -9.72 -4.82
N VAL A 189 -13.89 -9.31 -5.64
CA VAL A 189 -13.98 -8.10 -6.44
C VAL A 189 -13.72 -8.45 -7.91
N GLY A 190 -14.31 -7.70 -8.83
CA GLY A 190 -14.12 -7.92 -10.24
C GLY A 190 -14.98 -7.00 -11.08
N PHE A 191 -14.66 -6.91 -12.36
CA PHE A 191 -15.56 -6.23 -13.29
C PHE A 191 -16.74 -7.13 -13.65
N ASP A 192 -17.88 -6.51 -13.91
CA ASP A 192 -19.12 -7.18 -14.27
C ASP A 192 -19.47 -6.83 -15.72
N GLU A 193 -19.28 -7.79 -16.62
CA GLU A 193 -19.53 -7.60 -18.06
C GLU A 193 -21.03 -7.58 -18.43
N GLY A 194 -21.90 -8.00 -17.50
CA GLY A 194 -23.36 -8.03 -17.71
C GLY A 194 -24.11 -6.80 -17.17
N ALA A 195 -23.39 -5.69 -16.88
CA ALA A 195 -23.96 -4.50 -16.25
C ALA A 195 -24.25 -3.37 -17.24
#